data_40c3bd83b4095df6722a38bd70054a0a
#
_entry.id   40c3bd83b4095df6722a38bd70054a0a
#
_cell.length_a   1.000
_cell.length_b   1.000
_cell.length_c   1.000
_cell.angle_alpha   90.00
_cell.angle_beta   90.00
_cell.angle_gamma   90.00
#
_symmetry.space_group_name_H-M   'P 1'
#
loop_
_entity.id
_entity.type
_entity.pdbx_description
1 polymer ?
#
loop_
_entity_poly.entity_id
_entity_poly.type
_entity_poly.pdbx_seq_one_letter_code
_entity_poly.pdbx_strand_id
1 'polypeptide(L)'
;STRRSSSAASDVYKRQGEKTWCEKKNGLLFKPIFSETKSLQEMVLVTSKNHRNKNLSDLIDKINFNEVKIMGSIGCKIASIVRGESDIYICLSLPKKSSPKDWDFAAPEAILKAAGGAITNLNNEELSYGKSNFEQGGIIVASNNYLMHQSICIEIKEIIKKYDLYPLNY
;
A
#
# COMPACT_ATOMS: atom_id res chain seq x y z
N SER A 1 8.04 -10.28 -28.08
CA SER A 1 8.04 -9.52 -26.81
C SER A 1 6.84 -8.58 -26.82
N THR A 2 5.72 -9.05 -26.31
CA THR A 2 4.50 -8.25 -26.16
C THR A 2 4.69 -7.30 -24.98
N ARG A 3 4.89 -6.03 -25.25
CA ARG A 3 4.76 -4.97 -24.23
C ARG A 3 3.32 -5.01 -23.72
N ARG A 4 3.14 -5.45 -22.48
CA ARG A 4 1.89 -5.18 -21.76
C ARG A 4 1.82 -3.67 -21.58
N SER A 5 0.91 -3.02 -22.27
CA SER A 5 0.59 -1.62 -22.01
C SER A 5 0.08 -1.52 -20.59
N SER A 6 0.89 -0.92 -19.72
CA SER A 6 0.41 -0.45 -18.42
C SER A 6 -0.66 0.60 -18.70
N SER A 7 -1.85 0.42 -18.15
CA SER A 7 -2.95 1.41 -18.25
C SER A 7 -2.71 2.64 -17.36
N ALA A 8 -1.52 2.78 -16.77
CA ALA A 8 -1.14 3.95 -16.03
C ALA A 8 -0.94 5.13 -16.98
N ALA A 9 -1.92 6.02 -17.05
CA ALA A 9 -1.87 7.24 -17.87
C ALA A 9 -0.89 8.29 -17.31
N SER A 10 -0.11 7.96 -16.29
CA SER A 10 0.86 8.86 -15.65
C SER A 10 2.00 8.09 -15.00
N ASP A 11 3.17 8.70 -14.99
CA ASP A 11 4.34 8.24 -14.25
C ASP A 11 4.50 8.99 -12.93
N VAL A 12 5.14 8.35 -11.96
CA VAL A 12 5.45 8.94 -10.66
C VAL A 12 6.95 8.93 -10.46
N TYR A 13 7.53 10.10 -10.18
CA TYR A 13 8.96 10.29 -10.04
C TYR A 13 9.32 10.77 -8.65
N LYS A 14 10.49 10.32 -8.18
CA LYS A 14 11.19 10.89 -7.04
C LYS A 14 12.63 11.19 -7.42
N ARG A 15 13.09 12.40 -7.15
CA ARG A 15 14.50 12.75 -7.14
C ARG A 15 14.99 12.78 -5.70
N GLN A 16 16.14 12.17 -5.43
CA GLN A 16 16.68 12.08 -4.06
C GLN A 16 16.82 13.47 -3.45
N GLY A 17 16.25 13.68 -2.26
CA GLY A 17 16.21 14.97 -1.58
C GLY A 17 15.15 15.97 -2.06
N GLU A 18 14.34 15.62 -3.09
CA GLU A 18 13.27 16.46 -3.62
C GLU A 18 11.89 15.84 -3.37
N LYS A 19 10.84 16.63 -3.59
CA LYS A 19 9.44 16.19 -3.49
C LYS A 19 9.07 15.26 -4.66
N THR A 20 8.13 14.35 -4.42
CA THR A 20 7.52 13.53 -5.47
C THR A 20 6.57 14.38 -6.32
N TRP A 21 6.55 14.12 -7.62
CA TRP A 21 5.55 14.64 -8.54
C TRP A 21 5.08 13.53 -9.49
N CYS A 22 3.94 13.75 -10.09
CA CYS A 22 3.36 12.86 -11.08
C CYS A 22 3.38 13.56 -12.45
N GLU A 23 3.65 12.80 -13.51
CA GLU A 23 3.61 13.27 -14.89
C GLU A 23 2.54 12.52 -15.66
N LYS A 24 1.63 13.24 -16.31
CA LYS A 24 0.66 12.67 -17.24
C LYS A 24 1.33 12.33 -18.57
N LYS A 25 0.72 11.45 -19.35
CA LYS A 25 1.21 11.03 -20.67
C LYS A 25 1.48 12.21 -21.64
N ASN A 26 0.85 13.34 -21.43
CA ASN A 26 1.07 14.55 -22.21
C ASN A 26 2.17 15.48 -21.63
N GLY A 27 2.95 15.01 -20.66
CA GLY A 27 4.02 15.79 -20.03
C GLY A 27 3.56 16.76 -18.93
N LEU A 28 2.27 16.82 -18.62
CA LEU A 28 1.76 17.72 -17.57
C LEU A 28 2.13 17.19 -16.19
N LEU A 29 2.88 17.98 -15.43
CA LEU A 29 3.25 17.66 -14.04
C LEU A 29 2.12 18.08 -13.08
N PHE A 30 1.88 17.26 -12.07
CA PHE A 30 0.98 17.58 -10.97
C PHE A 30 1.54 17.05 -9.64
N LYS A 31 1.15 17.70 -8.55
CA LYS A 31 1.54 17.25 -7.21
C LYS A 31 0.69 16.05 -6.79
N PRO A 32 1.26 15.15 -5.96
CA PRO A 32 0.47 14.11 -5.31
C PRO A 32 -0.73 14.71 -4.57
N ILE A 33 -1.86 14.05 -4.68
CA ILE A 33 -3.09 14.47 -4.02
C ILE A 33 -3.21 13.70 -2.72
N PHE A 34 -3.26 14.44 -1.60
CA PHE A 34 -3.60 13.83 -0.31
C PHE A 34 -5.11 13.84 -0.15
N SER A 35 -5.65 12.71 0.25
CA SER A 35 -7.05 12.68 0.64
C SER A 35 -7.23 13.40 1.98
N GLU A 36 -8.42 13.96 2.15
CA GLU A 36 -8.91 14.42 3.44
C GLU A 36 -8.95 13.24 4.43
N THR A 37 -9.12 13.56 5.71
CA THR A 37 -9.34 12.54 6.76
C THR A 37 -10.58 11.72 6.42
N LYS A 38 -10.39 10.40 6.24
CA LYS A 38 -11.44 9.43 5.93
C LYS A 38 -11.43 8.31 6.95
N SER A 39 -12.60 7.79 7.30
CA SER A 39 -12.70 6.49 7.97
C SER A 39 -12.30 5.36 7.01
N LEU A 40 -11.96 4.18 7.53
CA LEU A 40 -11.63 3.02 6.67
C LEU A 40 -12.73 2.69 5.68
N GLN A 41 -14.00 2.85 6.08
CA GLN A 41 -15.18 2.56 5.26
C GLN A 41 -15.34 3.55 4.09
N GLU A 42 -14.78 4.76 4.20
CA GLU A 42 -14.80 5.77 3.14
C GLU A 42 -13.60 5.67 2.19
N MET A 43 -12.60 4.87 2.54
CA MET A 43 -11.38 4.72 1.76
C MET A 43 -11.57 3.82 0.54
N VAL A 44 -10.78 4.11 -0.49
CA VAL A 44 -10.59 3.26 -1.66
C VAL A 44 -9.37 2.37 -1.43
N LEU A 45 -9.60 1.06 -1.24
CA LEU A 45 -8.52 0.08 -1.12
C LEU A 45 -8.00 -0.33 -2.49
N VAL A 46 -6.69 -0.38 -2.67
CA VAL A 46 -6.07 -1.10 -3.78
C VAL A 46 -5.45 -2.42 -3.29
N THR A 47 -5.73 -3.53 -3.96
CA THR A 47 -5.28 -4.86 -3.57
C THR A 47 -4.75 -5.69 -4.74
N SER A 48 -4.16 -6.84 -4.44
CA SER A 48 -3.58 -7.74 -5.45
C SER A 48 -4.65 -8.62 -6.10
N LYS A 49 -4.44 -8.90 -7.40
CA LYS A 49 -5.27 -9.87 -8.13
C LYS A 49 -4.99 -11.32 -7.68
N ASN A 50 -3.70 -11.68 -7.57
CA ASN A 50 -3.28 -13.08 -7.43
C ASN A 50 -2.75 -13.44 -6.04
N HIS A 51 -2.53 -12.46 -5.15
CA HIS A 51 -1.96 -12.65 -3.80
C HIS A 51 -2.97 -12.28 -2.70
N ARG A 52 -4.26 -12.49 -2.99
CA ARG A 52 -5.34 -12.29 -2.04
C ARG A 52 -5.67 -13.64 -1.38
N ASN A 53 -5.12 -13.88 -0.20
CA ASN A 53 -5.48 -15.05 0.58
C ASN A 53 -6.81 -14.85 1.32
N LYS A 54 -7.36 -15.93 1.89
CA LYS A 54 -8.64 -15.88 2.60
C LYS A 54 -8.64 -14.85 3.73
N ASN A 55 -7.60 -14.80 4.54
CA ASN A 55 -7.50 -13.85 5.67
C ASN A 55 -7.60 -12.38 5.23
N LEU A 56 -6.92 -12.03 4.12
CA LEU A 56 -7.03 -10.68 3.56
C LEU A 56 -8.45 -10.43 2.99
N SER A 57 -9.06 -11.43 2.37
CA SER A 57 -10.44 -11.31 1.89
C SER A 57 -11.41 -11.08 3.03
N ASP A 58 -11.33 -11.88 4.07
CA ASP A 58 -12.16 -11.76 5.27
C ASP A 58 -11.95 -10.38 5.96
N LEU A 59 -10.71 -9.88 6.02
CA LEU A 59 -10.41 -8.55 6.55
C LEU A 59 -11.08 -7.45 5.71
N ILE A 60 -10.97 -7.52 4.39
CA ILE A 60 -11.59 -6.54 3.47
C ILE A 60 -13.10 -6.53 3.66
N ASP A 61 -13.73 -7.71 3.75
CA ASP A 61 -15.17 -7.84 3.94
C ASP A 61 -15.63 -7.29 5.31
N LYS A 62 -14.81 -7.44 6.36
CA LYS A 62 -15.11 -6.90 7.70
C LYS A 62 -14.96 -5.38 7.79
N ILE A 63 -13.99 -4.81 7.08
CA ILE A 63 -13.80 -3.35 7.03
C ILE A 63 -14.89 -2.71 6.17
N ASN A 64 -15.29 -3.34 5.08
CA ASN A 64 -16.29 -2.83 4.13
C ASN A 64 -15.88 -1.47 3.53
N PHE A 65 -14.74 -1.46 2.81
CA PHE A 65 -14.24 -0.28 2.12
C PHE A 65 -15.24 0.29 1.11
N ASN A 66 -15.19 1.59 0.86
CA ASN A 66 -16.03 2.25 -0.15
C ASN A 66 -15.86 1.66 -1.55
N GLU A 67 -14.62 1.36 -1.93
CA GLU A 67 -14.28 0.74 -3.22
C GLU A 67 -13.04 -0.15 -3.05
N VAL A 68 -12.99 -1.26 -3.81
CA VAL A 68 -11.83 -2.14 -3.86
C VAL A 68 -11.32 -2.23 -5.30
N LYS A 69 -10.14 -1.65 -5.56
CA LYS A 69 -9.45 -1.70 -6.85
C LYS A 69 -8.45 -2.85 -6.89
N ILE A 70 -8.36 -3.52 -8.03
CA ILE A 70 -7.45 -4.65 -8.24
C ILE A 70 -6.34 -4.23 -9.20
N MET A 71 -5.08 -4.32 -8.73
CA MET A 71 -3.90 -4.01 -9.53
C MET A 71 -2.83 -5.10 -9.43
N GLY A 72 -1.89 -5.11 -10.39
CA GLY A 72 -0.78 -6.04 -10.47
C GLY A 72 0.32 -5.76 -9.44
N SER A 73 1.41 -5.13 -9.83
CA SER A 73 2.61 -4.93 -8.98
C SER A 73 2.37 -4.03 -7.76
N ILE A 74 3.23 -4.14 -6.74
CA ILE A 74 3.21 -3.24 -5.57
C ILE A 74 3.50 -1.80 -6.02
N GLY A 75 4.47 -1.60 -6.92
CA GLY A 75 4.77 -0.28 -7.46
C GLY A 75 3.56 0.41 -8.11
N CYS A 76 2.75 -0.32 -8.89
CA CYS A 76 1.52 0.23 -9.49
C CYS A 76 0.48 0.61 -8.42
N LYS A 77 0.34 -0.20 -7.35
CA LYS A 77 -0.59 0.09 -6.25
C LYS A 77 -0.18 1.36 -5.51
N ILE A 78 1.10 1.47 -5.15
CA ILE A 78 1.62 2.66 -4.47
C ILE A 78 1.53 3.90 -5.39
N ALA A 79 1.83 3.76 -6.68
CA ALA A 79 1.63 4.86 -7.63
C ALA A 79 0.16 5.31 -7.73
N SER A 80 -0.80 4.37 -7.64
CA SER A 80 -2.23 4.68 -7.56
C SER A 80 -2.58 5.52 -6.33
N ILE A 81 -1.99 5.20 -5.16
CA ILE A 81 -2.16 6.00 -3.94
C ILE A 81 -1.58 7.41 -4.13
N VAL A 82 -0.36 7.52 -4.65
CA VAL A 82 0.30 8.81 -4.87
C VAL A 82 -0.47 9.69 -5.87
N ARG A 83 -1.15 9.08 -6.85
CA ARG A 83 -2.01 9.81 -7.80
C ARG A 83 -3.40 10.17 -7.26
N GLY A 84 -3.74 9.74 -6.02
CA GLY A 84 -5.05 9.97 -5.44
C GLY A 84 -6.17 9.10 -6.02
N GLU A 85 -5.83 8.03 -6.74
CA GLU A 85 -6.79 7.07 -7.30
C GLU A 85 -7.24 6.03 -6.27
N SER A 86 -6.43 5.84 -5.21
CA SER A 86 -6.68 4.97 -4.07
C SER A 86 -6.15 5.63 -2.80
N ASP A 87 -6.66 5.23 -1.65
CA ASP A 87 -6.27 5.79 -0.36
C ASP A 87 -5.32 4.88 0.41
N ILE A 88 -5.51 3.55 0.29
CA ILE A 88 -4.83 2.57 1.12
C ILE A 88 -4.48 1.30 0.34
N TYR A 89 -3.35 0.68 0.70
CA TYR A 89 -2.96 -0.67 0.30
C TYR A 89 -2.67 -1.52 1.54
N ILE A 90 -3.16 -2.75 1.55
CA ILE A 90 -2.88 -3.74 2.59
C ILE A 90 -2.29 -4.98 1.93
N CYS A 91 -1.10 -5.39 2.40
CA CYS A 91 -0.48 -6.66 2.09
C CYS A 91 -0.54 -7.56 3.31
N LEU A 92 -1.00 -8.79 3.15
CA LEU A 92 -1.05 -9.77 4.23
C LEU A 92 -0.35 -11.05 3.76
N SER A 93 0.83 -11.29 4.32
CA SER A 93 1.65 -12.47 4.05
C SER A 93 1.56 -13.45 5.20
N LEU A 94 1.14 -14.68 4.91
CA LEU A 94 1.06 -15.74 5.92
C LEU A 94 2.45 -16.30 6.23
N PRO A 95 2.70 -16.72 7.48
CA PRO A 95 3.92 -17.42 7.85
C PRO A 95 4.20 -18.63 6.94
N LYS A 96 5.47 -18.86 6.60
CA LYS A 96 5.91 -19.97 5.73
C LYS A 96 5.31 -19.96 4.32
N LYS A 97 4.70 -18.85 3.89
CA LYS A 97 4.28 -18.61 2.50
C LYS A 97 5.20 -17.58 1.86
N SER A 98 5.26 -17.59 0.53
CA SER A 98 6.02 -16.57 -0.21
C SER A 98 5.53 -15.18 0.14
N SER A 99 6.45 -14.33 0.55
CA SER A 99 6.22 -12.92 0.89
C SER A 99 6.84 -12.03 -0.18
N PRO A 100 6.34 -10.81 -0.35
CA PRO A 100 7.01 -9.79 -1.15
C PRO A 100 8.45 -9.59 -0.66
N LYS A 101 9.31 -9.13 -1.56
CA LYS A 101 10.72 -8.91 -1.27
C LYS A 101 11.03 -7.43 -1.07
N ASP A 102 12.20 -7.15 -0.54
CA ASP A 102 12.70 -5.80 -0.31
C ASP A 102 12.60 -4.91 -1.55
N TRP A 103 12.94 -5.44 -2.72
CA TRP A 103 12.89 -4.70 -3.99
C TRP A 103 11.47 -4.38 -4.48
N ASP A 104 10.45 -5.07 -3.97
CA ASP A 104 9.05 -4.73 -4.26
C ASP A 104 8.60 -3.47 -3.52
N PHE A 105 9.24 -3.15 -2.40
CA PHE A 105 8.86 -2.04 -1.51
C PHE A 105 9.84 -0.86 -1.52
N ALA A 106 11.14 -1.08 -1.68
CA ALA A 106 12.15 -0.03 -1.45
C ALA A 106 11.91 1.25 -2.27
N ALA A 107 11.70 1.15 -3.57
CA ALA A 107 11.40 2.32 -4.40
C ALA A 107 9.98 2.86 -4.18
N PRO A 108 8.91 2.04 -4.13
CA PRO A 108 7.56 2.50 -3.81
C PRO A 108 7.46 3.22 -2.46
N GLU A 109 8.11 2.71 -1.41
CA GLU A 109 8.13 3.36 -0.09
C GLU A 109 8.76 4.74 -0.16
N ALA A 110 9.94 4.84 -0.81
CA ALA A 110 10.62 6.12 -0.96
C ALA A 110 9.76 7.16 -1.70
N ILE A 111 9.01 6.75 -2.72
CA ILE A 111 8.11 7.62 -3.48
C ILE A 111 6.91 8.03 -2.59
N LEU A 112 6.29 7.09 -1.89
CA LEU A 112 5.12 7.36 -1.07
C LEU A 112 5.46 8.28 0.11
N LYS A 113 6.56 8.04 0.81
CA LYS A 113 7.05 8.91 1.90
C LYS A 113 7.35 10.33 1.39
N ALA A 114 7.99 10.47 0.23
CA ALA A 114 8.26 11.78 -0.37
C ALA A 114 6.98 12.51 -0.83
N ALA A 115 5.91 11.76 -1.10
CA ALA A 115 4.59 12.31 -1.38
C ALA A 115 3.83 12.70 -0.10
N GLY A 116 4.31 12.30 1.10
CA GLY A 116 3.70 12.56 2.41
C GLY A 116 2.74 11.47 2.88
N GLY A 117 2.75 10.32 2.23
CA GLY A 117 2.12 9.10 2.72
C GLY A 117 3.06 8.32 3.64
N ALA A 118 2.61 7.16 4.08
CA ALA A 118 3.38 6.24 4.91
C ALA A 118 3.21 4.80 4.47
N ILE A 119 4.22 3.98 4.76
CA ILE A 119 4.20 2.54 4.62
C ILE A 119 4.94 1.93 5.79
N THR A 120 4.29 1.03 6.53
CA THR A 120 4.81 0.39 7.73
C THR A 120 4.27 -1.03 7.87
N ASN A 121 4.78 -1.76 8.85
CA ASN A 121 4.05 -2.92 9.35
C ASN A 121 2.81 -2.50 10.16
N LEU A 122 2.01 -3.46 10.60
CA LEU A 122 0.78 -3.19 11.35
C LEU A 122 1.00 -2.57 12.74
N ASN A 123 2.23 -2.65 13.27
CA ASN A 123 2.61 -1.99 14.53
C ASN A 123 3.05 -0.53 14.33
N ASN A 124 2.92 0.00 13.11
CA ASN A 124 3.40 1.33 12.71
C ASN A 124 4.94 1.47 12.80
N GLU A 125 5.66 0.34 12.61
CA GLU A 125 7.12 0.31 12.55
C GLU A 125 7.56 0.35 11.09
N GLU A 126 8.66 1.03 10.81
CA GLU A 126 9.24 1.10 9.45
C GLU A 126 9.65 -0.28 8.93
N LEU A 127 9.59 -0.45 7.62
CA LEU A 127 10.04 -1.69 6.99
C LEU A 127 11.55 -1.85 7.18
N SER A 128 11.97 -3.06 7.58
CA SER A 128 13.38 -3.39 7.76
C SER A 128 13.90 -4.13 6.54
N TYR A 129 14.87 -3.54 5.86
CA TYR A 129 15.51 -4.06 4.65
C TYR A 129 16.80 -4.81 4.93
N GLY A 130 17.22 -5.65 3.98
CA GLY A 130 18.51 -6.36 4.04
C GLY A 130 18.51 -7.60 4.94
N LYS A 131 17.36 -8.17 5.26
CA LYS A 131 17.28 -9.48 5.94
C LYS A 131 17.86 -10.57 5.03
N SER A 132 18.34 -11.67 5.60
CA SER A 132 19.00 -12.76 4.87
C SER A 132 18.16 -13.36 3.73
N ASN A 133 16.83 -13.34 3.85
CA ASN A 133 15.88 -13.82 2.82
C ASN A 133 15.24 -12.70 2.01
N PHE A 134 15.54 -11.42 2.33
CA PHE A 134 14.94 -10.22 1.73
C PHE A 134 13.41 -10.16 1.81
N GLU A 135 12.78 -10.88 2.71
CA GLU A 135 11.31 -10.97 2.79
C GLU A 135 10.69 -9.90 3.67
N GLN A 136 9.64 -9.29 3.15
CA GLN A 136 8.75 -8.40 3.87
C GLN A 136 7.46 -9.16 4.22
N GLY A 137 7.50 -9.88 5.35
CA GLY A 137 6.38 -10.70 5.83
C GLY A 137 5.40 -9.95 6.72
N GLY A 138 4.37 -10.66 7.15
CA GLY A 138 3.35 -10.12 8.05
C GLY A 138 2.32 -9.25 7.34
N ILE A 139 1.84 -8.24 8.05
CA ILE A 139 0.88 -7.28 7.53
C ILE A 139 1.58 -5.95 7.29
N ILE A 140 1.54 -5.47 6.05
CA ILE A 140 2.08 -4.17 5.64
C ILE A 140 0.91 -3.30 5.21
N VAL A 141 0.88 -2.07 5.70
CA VAL A 141 -0.12 -1.05 5.39
C VAL A 141 0.58 0.13 4.72
N ALA A 142 0.02 0.62 3.63
CA ALA A 142 0.41 1.87 3.01
C ALA A 142 -0.78 2.81 2.89
N SER A 143 -0.63 4.07 3.22
CA SER A 143 -1.67 5.08 3.12
C SER A 143 -1.14 6.40 2.58
N ASN A 144 -2.03 7.20 1.99
CA ASN A 144 -1.70 8.49 1.39
C ASN A 144 -1.48 9.62 2.41
N ASN A 145 -1.74 9.41 3.70
CA ASN A 145 -1.62 10.43 4.72
C ASN A 145 -0.88 9.88 5.95
N TYR A 146 0.37 10.33 6.15
CA TYR A 146 1.21 9.86 7.27
C TYR A 146 0.64 10.24 8.65
N LEU A 147 -0.10 11.36 8.78
CA LEU A 147 -0.69 11.79 10.04
C LEU A 147 -1.80 10.84 10.53
N MET A 148 -2.52 10.22 9.59
CA MET A 148 -3.59 9.27 9.88
C MET A 148 -3.12 7.83 9.93
N HIS A 149 -1.91 7.56 9.46
CA HIS A 149 -1.43 6.20 9.23
C HIS A 149 -1.43 5.33 10.50
N GLN A 150 -0.99 5.88 11.62
CA GLN A 150 -0.99 5.17 12.90
C GLN A 150 -2.42 4.79 13.35
N SER A 151 -3.37 5.71 13.24
CA SER A 151 -4.79 5.43 13.58
C SER A 151 -5.37 4.33 12.69
N ILE A 152 -5.05 4.35 11.39
CA ILE A 152 -5.43 3.31 10.43
C ILE A 152 -4.87 1.96 10.85
N CYS A 153 -3.58 1.88 11.20
CA CYS A 153 -2.95 0.64 11.65
C CYS A 153 -3.61 0.09 12.94
N ILE A 154 -3.92 0.97 13.89
CA ILE A 154 -4.61 0.60 15.14
C ILE A 154 -6.00 0.02 14.84
N GLU A 155 -6.81 0.72 14.03
CA GLU A 155 -8.16 0.26 13.68
C GLU A 155 -8.15 -1.09 12.95
N ILE A 156 -7.25 -1.28 11.99
CA ILE A 156 -7.07 -2.57 11.31
C ILE A 156 -6.69 -3.66 12.31
N LYS A 157 -5.77 -3.37 13.23
CA LYS A 157 -5.32 -4.32 14.26
C LYS A 157 -6.45 -4.73 15.19
N GLU A 158 -7.32 -3.81 15.57
CA GLU A 158 -8.50 -4.09 16.40
C GLU A 158 -9.50 -4.97 15.67
N ILE A 159 -9.76 -4.72 14.39
CA ILE A 159 -10.64 -5.55 13.56
C ILE A 159 -10.07 -6.97 13.44
N ILE A 160 -8.77 -7.11 13.19
CA ILE A 160 -8.11 -8.42 13.12
C ILE A 160 -8.25 -9.19 14.44
N LYS A 161 -8.04 -8.54 15.58
CA LYS A 161 -8.21 -9.14 16.91
C LYS A 161 -9.65 -9.55 17.16
N LYS A 162 -10.60 -8.65 16.89
CA LYS A 162 -12.03 -8.87 17.12
C LYS A 162 -12.59 -10.10 16.40
N TYR A 163 -12.07 -10.37 15.19
CA TYR A 163 -12.57 -11.43 14.33
C TYR A 163 -11.59 -12.59 14.14
N ASP A 164 -10.45 -12.60 14.88
CA ASP A 164 -9.39 -13.62 14.80
C ASP A 164 -8.93 -13.92 13.35
N LEU A 165 -8.70 -12.85 12.58
CA LEU A 165 -8.44 -12.96 11.15
C LEU A 165 -6.99 -13.30 10.80
N TYR A 166 -6.05 -13.07 11.73
CA TYR A 166 -4.63 -13.29 11.52
C TYR A 166 -3.89 -13.44 12.86
N PRO A 167 -2.98 -14.40 12.99
CA PRO A 167 -2.18 -14.53 14.21
C PRO A 167 -1.23 -13.33 14.36
N LEU A 168 -1.49 -12.47 15.34
CA LEU A 168 -0.72 -11.24 15.60
C LEU A 168 0.55 -11.46 16.43
N ASN A 169 0.80 -12.70 16.89
CA ASN A 169 1.91 -13.07 17.78
C ASN A 169 3.07 -13.70 16.97
N TYR A 170 3.64 -12.96 16.01
CA TYR A 170 4.85 -13.33 15.29
C TYR A 170 5.92 -12.25 15.44
#